data_2060f092391f52b311c5147bb5a85071
#
_entry.id   2060f092391f52b311c5147bb5a85071
#
_cell.length_a   1.000
_cell.length_b   1.000
_cell.length_c   1.000
_cell.angle_alpha   90.00
_cell.angle_beta   90.00
_cell.angle_gamma   90.00
#
_symmetry.space_group_name_H-M   'P 1'
#
loop_
_entity.id
_entity.type
_entity.pdbx_description
1 polymer ?
#
loop_
_entity_poly.entity_id
_entity_poly.type
_entity_poly.pdbx_seq_one_letter_code
_entity_poly.pdbx_strand_id
1 'polypeptide(L)'
;MTIEESGSEDPSKLTRCPMCLMPGHAVTLSRDEKSCSYCTPEDSREAITAGETFIPNDNKGWSIDDIKNLREQSGGKYDCLVGLTGGRDSTFILYYIKKVLNLNPLAVNFSSPFQSEEAKHNMLDATSRLGVDFESYSIDSAFFNKLVKGFFIKHGEFCSPCHKGHHFTLAKFASEHGIRVIIRGISSKIDLNKANPKYFSYFCQSEDEFNERVKNMADEFDITNEELSRHQKMTHIQSWKDQTVLTIDLPDLLDWGYDEIQNVLDNEFDWKHPEGQFFHCDCVMNPTLCYTECAKHGYSEKQIVISNLLASKDIDVEKGKELLLMEEMPTVPTNIDAVLKYLDVDRPTFDRTVDKFWKSQINHRS
;
A
#
# COMPACT_ATOMS: atom_id res chain seq x y z
N MET A 1 3.61 32.92 28.84
CA MET A 1 4.52 31.76 28.99
C MET A 1 4.90 31.34 27.60
N THR A 2 6.05 31.76 27.16
CA THR A 2 6.60 31.56 25.82
C THR A 2 6.92 30.07 25.68
N ILE A 3 6.32 29.44 24.68
CA ILE A 3 6.67 28.08 24.25
C ILE A 3 8.05 28.21 23.62
N GLU A 4 9.06 27.64 24.28
CA GLU A 4 10.39 27.45 23.71
C GLU A 4 10.23 26.56 22.47
N GLU A 5 10.68 27.07 21.34
CA GLU A 5 10.86 26.33 20.11
C GLU A 5 11.79 25.16 20.38
N SER A 6 11.22 23.95 20.50
CA SER A 6 12.01 22.73 20.44
C SER A 6 12.58 22.66 19.03
N GLY A 7 13.89 22.89 18.92
CA GLY A 7 14.61 22.93 17.67
C GLY A 7 14.34 21.68 16.84
N SER A 8 13.60 21.84 15.75
CA SER A 8 13.58 20.89 14.67
C SER A 8 14.97 20.88 14.06
N GLU A 9 15.73 19.81 14.27
CA GLU A 9 16.97 19.61 13.53
C GLU A 9 16.62 19.68 12.03
N ASP A 10 17.33 20.53 11.33
CA ASP A 10 17.24 20.72 9.90
C ASP A 10 17.36 19.35 9.20
N PRO A 11 16.31 18.87 8.49
CA PRO A 11 16.32 17.56 7.84
C PRO A 11 17.49 17.38 6.87
N SER A 12 18.06 18.48 6.34
CA SER A 12 19.24 18.46 5.46
C SER A 12 20.53 18.05 6.18
N LYS A 13 20.55 18.05 7.52
CA LYS A 13 21.70 17.66 8.35
C LYS A 13 21.64 16.22 8.83
N LEU A 14 20.57 15.47 8.54
CA LEU A 14 20.49 14.07 8.90
C LEU A 14 21.52 13.27 8.08
N THR A 15 22.45 12.61 8.78
CA THR A 15 23.34 11.64 8.16
C THR A 15 22.49 10.58 7.47
N ARG A 16 22.72 10.35 6.17
CA ARG A 16 22.01 9.34 5.38
C ARG A 16 22.98 8.29 4.89
N CYS A 17 22.50 7.07 4.71
CA CYS A 17 23.29 6.04 4.05
C CYS A 17 23.64 6.49 2.62
N PRO A 18 24.92 6.50 2.21
CA PRO A 18 25.30 6.96 0.87
C PRO A 18 24.82 6.04 -0.25
N MET A 19 24.49 4.79 0.04
CA MET A 19 24.02 3.81 -0.94
C MET A 19 22.49 3.86 -1.15
N CYS A 20 21.71 3.89 -0.07
CA CYS A 20 20.24 3.78 -0.16
C CYS A 20 19.47 4.98 0.39
N LEU A 21 20.17 6.01 0.86
CA LEU A 21 19.64 7.25 1.41
C LEU A 21 18.74 7.09 2.65
N MET A 22 18.65 5.89 3.25
CA MET A 22 17.95 5.71 4.53
C MET A 22 18.54 6.63 5.60
N PRO A 23 17.70 7.28 6.44
CA PRO A 23 18.17 8.16 7.51
C PRO A 23 19.03 7.41 8.53
N GLY A 24 20.14 7.99 8.96
CA GLY A 24 21.08 7.36 9.90
C GLY A 24 20.50 7.03 11.26
N HIS A 25 19.42 7.70 11.69
CA HIS A 25 18.72 7.34 12.93
C HIS A 25 17.90 6.03 12.81
N ALA A 26 17.56 5.63 11.58
CA ALA A 26 16.76 4.43 11.32
C ALA A 26 17.59 3.17 11.08
N VAL A 27 18.88 3.33 10.74
CA VAL A 27 19.76 2.24 10.31
C VAL A 27 21.11 2.30 11.01
N THR A 28 21.82 1.17 11.05
CA THR A 28 23.21 1.13 11.47
C THR A 28 24.09 1.21 10.24
N LEU A 29 24.97 2.23 10.17
CA LEU A 29 25.96 2.33 9.11
C LEU A 29 27.02 1.25 9.23
N SER A 30 27.56 0.79 8.11
CA SER A 30 28.72 -0.10 8.05
C SER A 30 29.97 0.60 8.63
N ARG A 31 31.01 -0.16 9.00
CA ARG A 31 32.24 0.40 9.59
C ARG A 31 32.97 1.38 8.66
N ASP A 32 32.83 1.21 7.35
CA ASP A 32 33.41 2.10 6.34
C ASP A 32 32.44 3.20 5.88
N GLU A 33 31.26 3.28 6.52
CA GLU A 33 30.18 4.25 6.25
C GLU A 33 29.68 4.28 4.80
N LYS A 34 29.95 3.23 4.00
CA LYS A 34 29.52 3.16 2.58
C LYS A 34 28.14 2.55 2.39
N SER A 35 27.66 1.78 3.35
CA SER A 35 26.40 1.08 3.32
C SER A 35 25.73 1.06 4.71
N CYS A 36 24.60 0.41 4.85
CA CYS A 36 23.92 0.27 6.14
C CYS A 36 23.19 -1.05 6.27
N SER A 37 22.68 -1.34 7.46
CA SER A 37 21.92 -2.53 7.81
C SER A 37 20.65 -2.73 6.97
N TYR A 38 20.20 -1.71 6.23
CA TYR A 38 19.06 -1.81 5.30
C TYR A 38 19.49 -2.36 3.94
N CYS A 39 20.50 -1.76 3.31
CA CYS A 39 20.90 -2.09 1.94
C CYS A 39 21.94 -3.22 1.83
N THR A 40 22.59 -3.61 2.94
CA THR A 40 23.50 -4.77 3.02
C THR A 40 23.13 -5.64 4.23
N PRO A 41 22.07 -6.41 4.14
CA PRO A 41 21.61 -7.26 5.24
C PRO A 41 22.50 -8.52 5.37
N GLU A 42 23.79 -8.37 5.69
CA GLU A 42 24.66 -9.54 5.90
C GLU A 42 24.27 -10.38 7.12
N ASP A 43 23.59 -9.78 8.10
CA ASP A 43 23.13 -10.46 9.33
C ASP A 43 21.60 -10.61 9.43
N SER A 44 20.81 -10.16 8.48
CA SER A 44 19.36 -10.23 8.53
C SER A 44 18.76 -11.44 7.80
N ARG A 45 19.55 -12.44 7.49
CA ARG A 45 19.09 -13.76 7.03
C ARG A 45 18.48 -14.65 8.13
N GLU A 46 18.27 -14.14 9.32
CA GLU A 46 17.11 -14.63 10.06
C GLU A 46 15.92 -14.28 9.18
N ALA A 47 15.51 -15.29 8.42
CA ALA A 47 14.28 -15.22 7.67
C ALA A 47 13.25 -14.68 8.65
N ILE A 48 12.92 -13.39 8.49
CA ILE A 48 11.69 -12.87 9.06
C ILE A 48 10.69 -13.76 8.37
N THR A 49 10.22 -14.77 9.11
CA THR A 49 9.05 -15.52 8.71
C THR A 49 8.04 -14.43 8.45
N ALA A 50 7.77 -14.18 7.16
CA ALA A 50 6.83 -13.17 6.75
C ALA A 50 5.60 -13.42 7.60
N GLY A 51 5.27 -12.49 8.50
CA GLY A 51 4.06 -12.60 9.28
C GLY A 51 2.97 -12.92 8.27
N GLU A 52 2.04 -13.80 8.60
CA GLU A 52 1.00 -14.23 7.69
C GLU A 52 0.41 -13.01 7.02
N THR A 53 0.83 -12.71 5.79
CA THR A 53 0.28 -11.60 5.04
C THR A 53 -1.21 -11.84 4.89
N PHE A 54 -2.04 -10.79 4.91
CA PHE A 54 -3.50 -10.93 4.73
C PHE A 54 -3.87 -11.77 3.51
N ILE A 55 -3.01 -11.79 2.50
CA ILE A 55 -3.11 -12.67 1.34
C ILE A 55 -1.73 -13.27 1.06
N PRO A 56 -1.60 -14.58 1.05
CA PRO A 56 -0.38 -15.24 0.63
C PRO A 56 -0.08 -14.90 -0.84
N ASN A 57 1.20 -14.88 -1.17
CA ASN A 57 1.69 -14.85 -2.52
C ASN A 57 2.05 -16.27 -2.94
N ASP A 58 1.43 -16.74 -4.01
CA ASP A 58 1.58 -18.09 -4.52
C ASP A 58 2.57 -18.18 -5.71
N ASN A 59 3.44 -17.17 -5.90
CA ASN A 59 4.38 -17.12 -7.03
C ASN A 59 5.33 -18.29 -7.12
N LYS A 60 5.52 -19.03 -6.03
CA LYS A 60 6.47 -20.15 -6.01
C LYS A 60 6.11 -21.23 -7.04
N GLY A 61 6.96 -21.36 -8.03
CA GLY A 61 6.78 -22.33 -9.13
C GLY A 61 5.93 -21.81 -10.28
N TRP A 62 5.46 -20.56 -10.25
CA TRP A 62 4.77 -19.93 -11.36
C TRP A 62 5.72 -19.17 -12.27
N SER A 63 5.40 -19.20 -13.56
CA SER A 63 6.08 -18.45 -14.62
C SER A 63 5.06 -17.68 -15.47
N ILE A 64 5.54 -16.81 -16.34
CA ILE A 64 4.67 -16.11 -17.30
C ILE A 64 3.97 -17.09 -18.25
N ASP A 65 4.60 -18.21 -18.59
CA ASP A 65 3.99 -19.20 -19.47
C ASP A 65 2.83 -19.93 -18.76
N ASP A 66 2.91 -20.15 -17.44
CA ASP A 66 1.80 -20.69 -16.66
C ASP A 66 0.60 -19.75 -16.68
N ILE A 67 0.85 -18.43 -16.58
CA ILE A 67 -0.20 -17.41 -16.67
C ILE A 67 -0.82 -17.38 -18.06
N LYS A 68 -0.05 -17.47 -19.14
CA LYS A 68 -0.57 -17.53 -20.53
C LYS A 68 -1.54 -18.70 -20.73
N ASN A 69 -1.31 -19.80 -20.04
CA ASN A 69 -2.10 -21.01 -20.15
C ASN A 69 -3.39 -20.99 -19.31
N LEU A 70 -3.66 -19.91 -18.55
CA LEU A 70 -4.85 -19.80 -17.71
C LEU A 70 -6.16 -19.96 -18.52
N ARG A 71 -6.20 -19.49 -19.76
CA ARG A 71 -7.37 -19.65 -20.64
C ARG A 71 -7.77 -21.09 -20.85
N GLU A 72 -6.80 -22.00 -20.99
CA GLU A 72 -7.06 -23.43 -21.17
C GLU A 72 -7.54 -24.08 -19.88
N GLN A 73 -7.29 -23.48 -18.75
CA GLN A 73 -7.56 -23.99 -17.41
C GLN A 73 -8.82 -23.40 -16.77
N SER A 74 -9.25 -22.20 -17.22
CA SER A 74 -10.27 -21.44 -16.51
C SER A 74 -11.67 -22.05 -16.65
N GLY A 75 -12.04 -22.61 -17.81
CA GLY A 75 -13.37 -23.19 -18.05
C GLY A 75 -14.55 -22.22 -17.87
N GLY A 76 -14.30 -20.97 -17.47
CA GLY A 76 -15.30 -19.93 -17.19
C GLY A 76 -15.26 -18.79 -18.18
N LYS A 77 -16.04 -17.72 -17.89
CA LYS A 77 -16.03 -16.48 -18.69
C LYS A 77 -14.69 -15.74 -18.60
N TYR A 78 -14.09 -15.73 -17.43
CA TYR A 78 -12.87 -15.00 -17.14
C TYR A 78 -11.71 -15.95 -16.88
N ASP A 79 -10.53 -15.61 -17.39
CA ASP A 79 -9.32 -16.41 -17.22
C ASP A 79 -8.66 -16.14 -15.86
N CYS A 80 -8.76 -14.90 -15.38
CA CYS A 80 -8.24 -14.45 -14.09
C CYS A 80 -8.97 -13.19 -13.60
N LEU A 81 -8.69 -12.80 -12.35
CA LEU A 81 -9.15 -11.55 -11.76
C LEU A 81 -7.96 -10.60 -11.58
N VAL A 82 -8.14 -9.33 -11.90
CA VAL A 82 -7.12 -8.28 -11.72
C VAL A 82 -7.66 -7.21 -10.76
N GLY A 83 -6.93 -6.96 -9.66
CA GLY A 83 -7.21 -5.83 -8.78
C GLY A 83 -6.80 -4.53 -9.46
N LEU A 84 -7.73 -3.59 -9.64
CA LEU A 84 -7.51 -2.33 -10.33
C LEU A 84 -7.80 -1.15 -9.39
N THR A 85 -6.77 -0.36 -9.06
CA THR A 85 -6.88 0.83 -8.20
C THR A 85 -6.86 2.15 -8.98
N GLY A 86 -6.52 2.12 -10.27
CA GLY A 86 -6.28 3.30 -11.11
C GLY A 86 -4.88 3.89 -10.95
N GLY A 87 -4.07 3.32 -10.06
CA GLY A 87 -2.64 3.59 -9.96
C GLY A 87 -1.88 3.00 -11.16
N ARG A 88 -0.65 3.44 -11.31
CA ARG A 88 0.26 3.05 -12.41
C ARG A 88 0.37 1.54 -12.58
N ASP A 89 0.76 0.86 -11.52
CA ASP A 89 1.10 -0.56 -11.58
C ASP A 89 -0.11 -1.44 -11.88
N SER A 90 -1.25 -1.19 -11.24
CA SER A 90 -2.49 -1.94 -11.48
C SER A 90 -3.04 -1.73 -12.90
N THR A 91 -2.90 -0.53 -13.44
CA THR A 91 -3.32 -0.19 -14.82
C THR A 91 -2.43 -0.90 -15.85
N PHE A 92 -1.11 -0.89 -15.63
CA PHE A 92 -0.17 -1.61 -16.50
C PHE A 92 -0.42 -3.12 -16.46
N ILE A 93 -0.68 -3.70 -15.30
CA ILE A 93 -1.00 -5.13 -15.18
C ILE A 93 -2.23 -5.49 -15.99
N LEU A 94 -3.29 -4.69 -15.89
CA LEU A 94 -4.49 -4.94 -16.69
C LEU A 94 -4.19 -4.92 -18.20
N TYR A 95 -3.38 -3.95 -18.64
CA TYR A 95 -2.89 -3.90 -20.03
C TYR A 95 -2.11 -5.15 -20.38
N TYR A 96 -1.13 -5.52 -19.57
CA TYR A 96 -0.26 -6.67 -19.85
C TYR A 96 -1.05 -7.97 -19.96
N ILE A 97 -1.94 -8.23 -19.03
CA ILE A 97 -2.82 -9.42 -19.06
C ILE A 97 -3.70 -9.42 -20.31
N LYS A 98 -4.31 -8.28 -20.64
CA LYS A 98 -5.27 -8.20 -21.76
C LYS A 98 -4.58 -8.15 -23.13
N LYS A 99 -3.56 -7.30 -23.31
CA LYS A 99 -2.95 -7.03 -24.62
C LYS A 99 -1.75 -7.91 -24.91
N VAL A 100 -0.89 -8.14 -23.90
CA VAL A 100 0.35 -8.89 -24.11
C VAL A 100 0.09 -10.40 -23.99
N LEU A 101 -0.63 -10.82 -22.92
CA LEU A 101 -0.94 -12.24 -22.73
C LEU A 101 -2.24 -12.68 -23.42
N ASN A 102 -3.03 -11.74 -23.95
CA ASN A 102 -4.28 -11.99 -24.66
C ASN A 102 -5.30 -12.82 -23.81
N LEU A 103 -5.34 -12.58 -22.51
CA LEU A 103 -6.30 -13.19 -21.59
C LEU A 103 -7.58 -12.35 -21.48
N ASN A 104 -8.61 -12.92 -20.86
CA ASN A 104 -9.87 -12.26 -20.57
C ASN A 104 -10.04 -12.07 -19.07
N PRO A 105 -9.44 -11.00 -18.46
CA PRO A 105 -9.57 -10.73 -17.04
C PRO A 105 -10.93 -10.14 -16.68
N LEU A 106 -11.35 -10.34 -15.41
CA LEU A 106 -12.30 -9.45 -14.73
C LEU A 106 -11.48 -8.43 -13.93
N ALA A 107 -11.65 -7.13 -14.20
CA ALA A 107 -11.07 -6.08 -13.39
C ALA A 107 -12.00 -5.77 -12.21
N VAL A 108 -11.43 -5.67 -11.00
CA VAL A 108 -12.24 -5.35 -9.80
C VAL A 108 -11.57 -4.28 -8.94
N ASN A 109 -12.41 -3.46 -8.29
CA ASN A 109 -11.99 -2.37 -7.44
C ASN A 109 -12.71 -2.37 -6.09
N PHE A 110 -11.98 -2.06 -5.03
CA PHE A 110 -12.58 -1.61 -3.78
C PHE A 110 -12.75 -0.08 -3.83
N SER A 111 -13.99 0.37 -3.92
CA SER A 111 -14.33 1.79 -3.97
C SER A 111 -14.20 2.42 -2.58
N SER A 112 -12.99 2.84 -2.26
CA SER A 112 -12.70 3.60 -1.03
C SER A 112 -13.13 5.07 -1.20
N PRO A 113 -13.63 5.73 -0.12
CA PRO A 113 -13.85 7.17 -0.13
C PRO A 113 -12.58 8.00 -0.37
N PHE A 114 -11.41 7.37 -0.28
CA PHE A 114 -10.10 8.00 -0.46
C PHE A 114 -9.56 7.90 -1.88
N GLN A 115 -10.28 7.28 -2.80
CA GLN A 115 -9.85 7.24 -4.19
C GLN A 115 -9.84 8.66 -4.79
N SER A 116 -8.73 9.00 -5.47
CA SER A 116 -8.62 10.24 -6.22
C SER A 116 -9.54 10.25 -7.45
N GLU A 117 -9.89 11.41 -7.96
CA GLU A 117 -10.66 11.53 -9.20
C GLU A 117 -9.85 11.02 -10.40
N GLU A 118 -8.53 11.22 -10.38
CA GLU A 118 -7.60 10.70 -11.38
C GLU A 118 -7.64 9.17 -11.39
N ALA A 119 -7.60 8.52 -10.22
CA ALA A 119 -7.70 7.07 -10.13
C ALA A 119 -9.01 6.53 -10.69
N LYS A 120 -10.12 7.19 -10.39
CA LYS A 120 -11.44 6.83 -10.96
C LYS A 120 -11.46 6.98 -12.48
N HIS A 121 -10.91 8.08 -13.00
CA HIS A 121 -10.75 8.30 -14.42
C HIS A 121 -9.92 7.19 -15.06
N ASN A 122 -8.74 6.90 -14.50
CA ASN A 122 -7.81 5.92 -15.02
C ASN A 122 -8.42 4.51 -15.10
N MET A 123 -9.18 4.09 -14.08
CA MET A 123 -9.88 2.80 -14.10
C MET A 123 -10.89 2.71 -15.23
N LEU A 124 -11.72 3.75 -15.39
CA LEU A 124 -12.76 3.78 -16.43
C LEU A 124 -12.16 3.86 -17.84
N ASP A 125 -11.12 4.68 -18.04
CA ASP A 125 -10.43 4.79 -19.32
C ASP A 125 -9.77 3.46 -19.70
N ALA A 126 -9.02 2.85 -18.77
CA ALA A 126 -8.32 1.59 -19.03
C ALA A 126 -9.28 0.44 -19.33
N THR A 127 -10.32 0.27 -18.54
CA THR A 127 -11.29 -0.82 -18.77
C THR A 127 -12.08 -0.64 -20.05
N SER A 128 -12.46 0.61 -20.39
CA SER A 128 -13.15 0.93 -21.64
C SER A 128 -12.26 0.67 -22.85
N ARG A 129 -11.03 1.17 -22.89
CA ARG A 129 -10.10 1.00 -24.03
C ARG A 129 -9.69 -0.45 -24.24
N LEU A 130 -9.53 -1.19 -23.16
CA LEU A 130 -9.16 -2.62 -23.23
C LEU A 130 -10.36 -3.54 -23.50
N GLY A 131 -11.59 -3.05 -23.38
CA GLY A 131 -12.80 -3.87 -23.49
C GLY A 131 -12.81 -4.95 -22.40
N VAL A 132 -12.55 -4.56 -21.15
CA VAL A 132 -12.51 -5.44 -19.98
C VAL A 132 -13.73 -5.17 -19.11
N ASP A 133 -14.39 -6.24 -18.65
CA ASP A 133 -15.47 -6.11 -17.69
C ASP A 133 -14.91 -5.61 -16.34
N PHE A 134 -15.64 -4.69 -15.72
CA PHE A 134 -15.24 -4.02 -14.50
C PHE A 134 -16.34 -4.06 -13.45
N GLU A 135 -15.98 -4.51 -12.24
CA GLU A 135 -16.88 -4.51 -11.09
C GLU A 135 -16.24 -3.80 -9.90
N SER A 136 -17.07 -3.16 -9.08
CA SER A 136 -16.61 -2.41 -7.92
C SER A 136 -17.45 -2.77 -6.69
N TYR A 137 -16.77 -2.83 -5.54
CA TYR A 137 -17.41 -3.04 -4.25
C TYR A 137 -17.12 -1.86 -3.33
N SER A 138 -18.14 -1.39 -2.62
CA SER A 138 -18.01 -0.40 -1.56
C SER A 138 -18.59 -0.91 -0.26
N ILE A 139 -17.97 -0.53 0.84
CA ILE A 139 -18.50 -0.73 2.18
C ILE A 139 -19.38 0.47 2.57
N ASP A 140 -20.28 0.27 3.51
CA ASP A 140 -21.07 1.38 4.09
C ASP A 140 -20.12 2.48 4.59
N SER A 141 -20.34 3.71 4.12
CA SER A 141 -19.41 4.82 4.34
C SER A 141 -19.36 5.26 5.81
N ALA A 142 -20.46 5.14 6.55
CA ALA A 142 -20.50 5.50 7.96
C ALA A 142 -19.72 4.48 8.79
N PHE A 143 -19.91 3.20 8.51
CA PHE A 143 -19.14 2.14 9.16
C PHE A 143 -17.65 2.23 8.81
N PHE A 144 -17.31 2.46 7.54
CA PHE A 144 -15.93 2.62 7.12
C PHE A 144 -15.25 3.81 7.82
N ASN A 145 -15.95 4.94 7.97
CA ASN A 145 -15.46 6.10 8.72
C ASN A 145 -15.15 5.75 10.18
N LYS A 146 -16.03 5.03 10.88
CA LYS A 146 -15.79 4.56 12.25
C LYS A 146 -14.51 3.73 12.34
N LEU A 147 -14.31 2.80 11.39
CA LEU A 147 -13.09 2.00 11.32
C LEU A 147 -11.85 2.86 11.15
N VAL A 148 -11.82 3.73 10.14
CA VAL A 148 -10.64 4.58 9.84
C VAL A 148 -10.34 5.52 11.00
N LYS A 149 -11.37 6.18 11.59
CA LYS A 149 -11.22 7.02 12.77
C LYS A 149 -10.66 6.23 13.96
N GLY A 150 -11.21 5.04 14.23
CA GLY A 150 -10.77 4.17 15.31
C GLY A 150 -9.32 3.72 15.15
N PHE A 151 -8.94 3.28 13.95
CA PHE A 151 -7.57 2.89 13.66
C PHE A 151 -6.60 4.07 13.79
N PHE A 152 -6.97 5.26 13.34
CA PHE A 152 -6.15 6.46 13.54
C PHE A 152 -5.95 6.78 15.04
N ILE A 153 -7.02 6.91 15.80
CA ILE A 153 -6.97 7.32 17.20
C ILE A 153 -6.24 6.28 18.07
N LYS A 154 -6.46 4.99 17.80
CA LYS A 154 -5.91 3.90 18.63
C LYS A 154 -4.53 3.45 18.19
N HIS A 155 -4.24 3.48 16.89
CA HIS A 155 -3.04 2.86 16.32
C HIS A 155 -2.19 3.82 15.47
N GLY A 156 -2.65 5.07 15.25
CA GLY A 156 -1.92 6.09 14.46
C GLY A 156 -1.79 5.73 12.99
N GLU A 157 -2.77 5.00 12.43
CA GLU A 157 -2.75 4.60 11.04
C GLU A 157 -4.15 4.61 10.41
N PHE A 158 -4.24 4.72 9.08
CA PHE A 158 -5.50 4.86 8.35
C PHE A 158 -5.78 3.69 7.41
N CYS A 159 -4.78 2.88 7.10
CA CYS A 159 -4.78 2.06 5.91
C CYS A 159 -5.27 0.64 6.11
N SER A 160 -5.19 0.07 7.34
CA SER A 160 -5.65 -1.30 7.58
C SER A 160 -7.10 -1.54 7.14
N PRO A 161 -8.08 -0.65 7.40
CA PRO A 161 -9.44 -0.81 6.89
C PRO A 161 -9.52 -0.85 5.35
N CYS A 162 -8.74 0.00 4.69
CA CYS A 162 -8.70 0.06 3.22
C CYS A 162 -8.08 -1.20 2.62
N HIS A 163 -6.94 -1.64 3.14
CA HIS A 163 -6.30 -2.90 2.73
C HIS A 163 -7.25 -4.08 2.90
N LYS A 164 -7.94 -4.16 4.04
CA LYS A 164 -8.93 -5.21 4.25
C LYS A 164 -10.06 -5.18 3.23
N GLY A 165 -10.54 -3.97 2.89
CA GLY A 165 -11.54 -3.77 1.84
C GLY A 165 -11.07 -4.28 0.47
N HIS A 166 -9.82 -3.98 0.08
CA HIS A 166 -9.23 -4.49 -1.16
C HIS A 166 -9.19 -6.03 -1.16
N HIS A 167 -8.68 -6.63 -0.10
CA HIS A 167 -8.57 -8.08 0.00
C HIS A 167 -9.93 -8.77 -0.08
N PHE A 168 -10.90 -8.25 0.66
CA PHE A 168 -12.25 -8.77 0.62
C PHE A 168 -12.85 -8.69 -0.79
N THR A 169 -12.66 -7.57 -1.48
CA THR A 169 -13.19 -7.35 -2.84
C THR A 169 -12.64 -8.38 -3.82
N LEU A 170 -11.33 -8.62 -3.79
CA LEU A 170 -10.70 -9.63 -4.63
C LEU A 170 -11.30 -11.01 -4.41
N ALA A 171 -11.40 -11.44 -3.15
CA ALA A 171 -11.94 -12.75 -2.81
C ALA A 171 -13.42 -12.90 -3.12
N LYS A 172 -14.21 -11.84 -2.84
CA LYS A 172 -15.65 -11.81 -3.13
C LYS A 172 -15.90 -12.09 -4.61
N PHE A 173 -15.31 -11.31 -5.49
CA PHE A 173 -15.54 -11.44 -6.92
C PHE A 173 -14.88 -12.70 -7.51
N ALA A 174 -13.74 -13.13 -7.01
CA ALA A 174 -13.16 -14.42 -7.40
C ALA A 174 -14.14 -15.57 -7.11
N SER A 175 -14.73 -15.56 -5.91
CA SER A 175 -15.73 -16.59 -5.51
C SER A 175 -17.02 -16.51 -6.33
N GLU A 176 -17.57 -15.30 -6.53
CA GLU A 176 -18.83 -15.11 -7.26
C GLU A 176 -18.74 -15.52 -8.72
N HIS A 177 -17.61 -15.32 -9.35
CA HIS A 177 -17.36 -15.67 -10.75
C HIS A 177 -16.65 -17.01 -10.96
N GLY A 178 -16.33 -17.73 -9.88
CA GLY A 178 -15.60 -19.00 -9.96
C GLY A 178 -14.18 -18.85 -10.49
N ILE A 179 -13.54 -17.68 -10.29
CA ILE A 179 -12.19 -17.39 -10.75
C ILE A 179 -11.20 -17.96 -9.73
N ARG A 180 -10.19 -18.68 -10.22
CA ARG A 180 -9.21 -19.39 -9.38
C ARG A 180 -7.88 -18.66 -9.22
N VAL A 181 -7.61 -17.67 -10.06
CA VAL A 181 -6.33 -16.93 -10.04
C VAL A 181 -6.59 -15.43 -9.98
N ILE A 182 -6.04 -14.80 -8.95
CA ILE A 182 -6.01 -13.35 -8.77
C ILE A 182 -4.61 -12.87 -9.14
N ILE A 183 -4.52 -11.84 -9.98
CA ILE A 183 -3.27 -11.19 -10.36
C ILE A 183 -3.22 -9.80 -9.77
N ARG A 184 -2.11 -9.50 -9.06
CA ARG A 184 -1.88 -8.22 -8.38
C ARG A 184 -0.64 -7.50 -8.91
N GLY A 185 -0.61 -6.18 -8.69
CA GLY A 185 0.51 -5.28 -8.99
C GLY A 185 1.46 -5.06 -7.81
N ILE A 186 1.63 -6.03 -6.94
CA ILE A 186 2.50 -5.91 -5.78
C ILE A 186 3.88 -6.46 -6.15
N SER A 187 4.91 -5.60 -6.04
CA SER A 187 6.30 -6.01 -6.26
C SER A 187 7.00 -6.30 -4.95
N SER A 188 7.66 -7.45 -4.82
CA SER A 188 8.49 -7.77 -3.66
C SER A 188 9.67 -6.80 -3.47
N LYS A 189 10.08 -6.09 -4.53
CA LYS A 189 11.11 -5.05 -4.45
C LYS A 189 10.62 -3.77 -3.79
N ILE A 190 9.30 -3.50 -3.85
CA ILE A 190 8.70 -2.24 -3.42
C ILE A 190 7.74 -2.45 -2.24
N ASP A 191 7.11 -3.62 -2.14
CA ASP A 191 6.23 -3.94 -1.03
C ASP A 191 7.01 -3.95 0.28
N LEU A 192 6.73 -2.97 1.10
CA LEU A 192 7.37 -2.72 2.38
C LEU A 192 7.19 -3.85 3.37
N ASN A 193 6.04 -4.50 3.35
CA ASN A 193 5.75 -5.63 4.23
C ASN A 193 6.59 -6.87 3.87
N LYS A 194 6.96 -7.02 2.60
CA LYS A 194 7.81 -8.12 2.14
C LYS A 194 9.30 -7.79 2.26
N ALA A 195 9.68 -6.53 1.95
CA ALA A 195 11.09 -6.15 1.86
C ALA A 195 11.75 -5.96 3.23
N ASN A 196 11.07 -5.30 4.17
CA ASN A 196 11.69 -4.98 5.47
C ASN A 196 10.66 -4.62 6.57
N PRO A 197 9.89 -5.57 7.12
CA PRO A 197 8.85 -5.32 8.14
C PRO A 197 9.42 -4.72 9.43
N LYS A 198 10.74 -4.85 9.68
CA LYS A 198 11.43 -4.22 10.80
C LYS A 198 11.42 -2.69 10.72
N TYR A 199 11.47 -2.13 9.51
CA TYR A 199 11.54 -0.69 9.30
C TYR A 199 10.19 -0.05 9.12
N PHE A 200 9.19 -0.84 8.71
CA PHE A 200 7.86 -0.32 8.44
C PHE A 200 6.80 -1.35 8.80
N SER A 201 6.11 -1.12 9.90
CA SER A 201 5.05 -2.00 10.39
C SER A 201 3.95 -1.15 11.02
N TYR A 202 3.03 -0.65 10.21
CA TYR A 202 1.86 0.05 10.72
C TYR A 202 0.54 -0.64 10.43
N PHE A 203 0.50 -1.51 9.43
CA PHE A 203 -0.69 -2.31 9.13
C PHE A 203 -0.85 -3.48 10.10
N CYS A 204 -2.09 -3.91 10.26
CA CYS A 204 -2.34 -5.22 10.84
C CYS A 204 -1.67 -6.30 10.00
N GLN A 205 -0.91 -7.16 10.64
CA GLN A 205 -0.15 -8.22 9.97
C GLN A 205 -1.01 -9.46 9.70
N SER A 206 -2.14 -9.62 10.41
CA SER A 206 -3.02 -10.75 10.25
C SER A 206 -4.50 -10.36 10.32
N GLU A 207 -5.36 -11.25 9.86
CA GLU A 207 -6.81 -11.13 9.98
C GLU A 207 -7.25 -11.13 11.45
N ASP A 208 -6.64 -11.98 12.26
CA ASP A 208 -6.98 -12.08 13.67
C ASP A 208 -6.63 -10.79 14.41
N GLU A 209 -5.46 -10.22 14.16
CA GLU A 209 -5.06 -8.92 14.71
C GLU A 209 -6.05 -7.81 14.32
N PHE A 210 -6.45 -7.76 13.04
CA PHE A 210 -7.40 -6.78 12.55
C PHE A 210 -8.76 -6.91 13.28
N ASN A 211 -9.27 -8.13 13.36
CA ASN A 211 -10.53 -8.42 14.04
C ASN A 211 -10.49 -8.09 15.53
N GLU A 212 -9.38 -8.39 16.20
CA GLU A 212 -9.15 -8.03 17.60
C GLU A 212 -9.14 -6.52 17.78
N ARG A 213 -8.42 -5.77 16.95
CA ARG A 213 -8.40 -4.30 17.00
C ARG A 213 -9.80 -3.71 16.82
N VAL A 214 -10.56 -4.20 15.81
CA VAL A 214 -11.94 -3.74 15.58
C VAL A 214 -12.83 -4.02 16.79
N LYS A 215 -12.74 -5.21 17.36
CA LYS A 215 -13.51 -5.59 18.55
C LYS A 215 -13.18 -4.70 19.75
N ASN A 216 -11.88 -4.44 19.98
CA ASN A 216 -11.43 -3.65 21.14
C ASN A 216 -11.80 -2.17 21.05
N MET A 217 -12.12 -1.65 19.86
CA MET A 217 -12.53 -0.26 19.69
C MET A 217 -14.04 -0.10 19.47
N ALA A 218 -14.81 -1.19 19.39
CA ALA A 218 -16.20 -1.17 18.97
C ALA A 218 -17.08 -0.25 19.83
N ASP A 219 -17.01 -0.36 21.16
CA ASP A 219 -17.83 0.44 22.08
C ASP A 219 -17.46 1.94 22.00
N GLU A 220 -16.18 2.27 21.85
CA GLU A 220 -15.71 3.66 21.84
C GLU A 220 -16.07 4.40 20.55
N PHE A 221 -16.19 3.67 19.44
CA PHE A 221 -16.51 4.23 18.12
C PHE A 221 -17.92 3.86 17.64
N ASP A 222 -18.81 3.47 18.54
CA ASP A 222 -20.21 3.14 18.25
C ASP A 222 -20.38 2.12 17.11
N ILE A 223 -19.49 1.14 17.05
CA ILE A 223 -19.58 0.04 16.09
C ILE A 223 -20.56 -0.98 16.63
N THR A 224 -21.69 -1.13 15.95
CA THR A 224 -22.79 -2.01 16.39
C THR A 224 -22.46 -3.49 16.21
N ASN A 225 -23.18 -4.36 16.93
CA ASN A 225 -23.06 -5.81 16.73
C ASN A 225 -23.45 -6.25 15.30
N GLU A 226 -24.35 -5.54 14.65
CA GLU A 226 -24.72 -5.80 13.25
C GLU A 226 -23.56 -5.46 12.31
N GLU A 227 -22.92 -4.29 12.50
CA GLU A 227 -21.73 -3.89 11.74
C GLU A 227 -20.56 -4.87 11.97
N LEU A 228 -20.31 -5.28 13.23
CA LEU A 228 -19.33 -6.31 13.56
C LEU A 228 -19.63 -7.65 12.87
N SER A 229 -20.90 -8.08 12.87
CA SER A 229 -21.29 -9.33 12.21
C SER A 229 -21.11 -9.25 10.69
N ARG A 230 -21.44 -8.12 10.06
CA ARG A 230 -21.18 -7.89 8.64
C ARG A 230 -19.68 -7.91 8.36
N HIS A 231 -18.89 -7.25 9.22
CA HIS A 231 -17.45 -7.22 9.12
C HIS A 231 -16.83 -8.62 9.23
N GLN A 232 -17.24 -9.42 10.20
CA GLN A 232 -16.77 -10.81 10.36
C GLN A 232 -17.04 -11.65 9.10
N LYS A 233 -18.19 -11.49 8.45
CA LYS A 233 -18.48 -12.15 7.17
C LYS A 233 -17.55 -11.70 6.06
N MET A 234 -17.15 -10.42 6.05
CA MET A 234 -16.19 -9.88 5.10
C MET A 234 -14.76 -10.36 5.35
N THR A 235 -14.42 -10.69 6.60
CA THR A 235 -13.06 -11.14 6.94
C THR A 235 -12.86 -12.63 6.76
N HIS A 236 -13.94 -13.42 6.72
CA HIS A 236 -13.87 -14.87 6.58
C HIS A 236 -13.84 -15.29 5.11
N ILE A 237 -12.65 -15.25 4.53
CA ILE A 237 -12.46 -15.61 3.12
C ILE A 237 -12.09 -17.08 3.04
N GLN A 238 -13.12 -17.93 2.99
CA GLN A 238 -12.95 -19.38 3.00
C GLN A 238 -12.16 -19.89 1.79
N SER A 239 -12.34 -19.27 0.63
CA SER A 239 -11.66 -19.68 -0.61
C SER A 239 -10.14 -19.62 -0.54
N TRP A 240 -9.57 -18.72 0.26
CA TRP A 240 -8.12 -18.70 0.49
C TRP A 240 -7.69 -19.74 1.52
N LYS A 241 -8.49 -19.93 2.57
CA LYS A 241 -8.21 -20.98 3.58
C LYS A 241 -8.21 -22.37 2.95
N ASP A 242 -9.09 -22.61 1.98
CA ASP A 242 -9.20 -23.86 1.25
C ASP A 242 -8.25 -23.94 0.04
N GLN A 243 -7.40 -22.91 -0.18
CA GLN A 243 -6.50 -22.80 -1.33
C GLN A 243 -7.19 -23.00 -2.69
N THR A 244 -8.47 -22.62 -2.78
CA THR A 244 -9.23 -22.70 -4.02
C THR A 244 -8.97 -21.52 -4.95
N VAL A 245 -8.40 -20.42 -4.41
CA VAL A 245 -7.99 -19.22 -5.13
C VAL A 245 -6.50 -18.97 -4.87
N LEU A 246 -5.75 -18.82 -5.93
CA LEU A 246 -4.32 -18.50 -5.90
C LEU A 246 -4.11 -17.01 -6.17
N THR A 247 -3.09 -16.42 -5.57
CA THR A 247 -2.74 -15.02 -5.75
C THR A 247 -1.32 -14.89 -6.29
N ILE A 248 -1.20 -14.27 -7.46
CA ILE A 248 0.06 -14.08 -8.18
C ILE A 248 0.41 -12.59 -8.22
N ASP A 249 1.58 -12.23 -7.74
CA ASP A 249 2.15 -10.90 -7.86
C ASP A 249 2.97 -10.83 -9.16
N LEU A 250 2.36 -10.31 -10.21
CA LEU A 250 2.93 -10.32 -11.56
C LEU A 250 4.26 -9.58 -11.69
N PRO A 251 4.51 -8.46 -10.98
CA PRO A 251 5.80 -7.76 -11.06
C PRO A 251 7.00 -8.62 -10.71
N ASP A 252 6.84 -9.62 -9.84
CA ASP A 252 7.91 -10.52 -9.42
C ASP A 252 8.28 -11.56 -10.51
N LEU A 253 7.45 -11.69 -11.54
CA LEU A 253 7.64 -12.61 -12.67
C LEU A 253 8.10 -11.88 -13.95
N LEU A 254 8.22 -10.54 -13.91
CA LEU A 254 8.59 -9.70 -15.05
C LEU A 254 9.87 -8.92 -14.76
N ASP A 255 10.51 -8.47 -15.83
CA ASP A 255 11.48 -7.38 -15.74
C ASP A 255 10.70 -6.06 -15.57
N TRP A 256 10.58 -5.63 -14.31
CA TRP A 256 9.69 -4.55 -13.90
C TRP A 256 10.42 -3.20 -13.97
N GLY A 257 10.21 -2.46 -15.07
CA GLY A 257 10.83 -1.14 -15.30
C GLY A 257 9.81 0.00 -15.29
N TYR A 258 10.04 1.03 -14.47
CA TYR A 258 9.10 2.14 -14.34
C TYR A 258 8.98 3.00 -15.59
N ASP A 259 10.07 3.22 -16.32
CA ASP A 259 10.06 4.01 -17.56
C ASP A 259 9.26 3.30 -18.66
N GLU A 260 9.40 1.98 -18.75
CA GLU A 260 8.64 1.16 -19.68
C GLU A 260 7.13 1.18 -19.35
N ILE A 261 6.80 1.03 -18.08
CA ILE A 261 5.41 1.12 -17.61
C ILE A 261 4.82 2.48 -17.96
N GLN A 262 5.52 3.58 -17.65
CA GLN A 262 5.06 4.93 -17.94
C GLN A 262 4.85 5.15 -19.44
N ASN A 263 5.78 4.67 -20.29
CA ASN A 263 5.63 4.74 -21.73
C ASN A 263 4.35 4.03 -22.23
N VAL A 264 4.01 2.88 -21.67
CA VAL A 264 2.75 2.19 -22.00
C VAL A 264 1.54 3.02 -21.58
N LEU A 265 1.55 3.56 -20.38
CA LEU A 265 0.43 4.37 -19.88
C LEU A 265 0.19 5.62 -20.73
N ASP A 266 1.26 6.31 -21.11
CA ASP A 266 1.20 7.53 -21.93
C ASP A 266 0.72 7.27 -23.36
N ASN A 267 1.03 6.11 -23.92
CA ASN A 267 0.69 5.78 -25.32
C ASN A 267 -0.66 5.07 -25.46
N GLU A 268 -1.05 4.25 -24.50
CA GLU A 268 -2.24 3.38 -24.62
C GLU A 268 -3.48 3.98 -23.93
N PHE A 269 -3.28 4.90 -22.97
CA PHE A 269 -4.36 5.44 -22.12
C PHE A 269 -4.34 6.98 -22.06
N ASP A 270 -5.45 7.57 -21.60
CA ASP A 270 -5.50 8.95 -21.12
C ASP A 270 -5.20 8.98 -19.61
N TRP A 271 -4.10 8.31 -19.22
CA TRP A 271 -3.75 8.10 -17.83
C TRP A 271 -3.36 9.43 -17.16
N LYS A 272 -3.97 9.71 -16.00
CA LYS A 272 -3.76 10.95 -15.24
C LYS A 272 -2.91 10.67 -14.01
N HIS A 273 -1.97 11.56 -13.77
CA HIS A 273 -1.13 11.57 -12.57
C HIS A 273 -1.44 12.84 -11.77
N PRO A 274 -1.75 12.74 -10.47
CA PRO A 274 -1.90 13.92 -9.62
C PRO A 274 -0.59 14.70 -9.53
N GLU A 275 -0.65 16.03 -9.66
CA GLU A 275 0.53 16.87 -9.55
C GLU A 275 1.22 16.70 -8.19
N GLY A 276 2.54 16.61 -8.18
CA GLY A 276 3.36 16.56 -6.97
C GLY A 276 3.30 15.25 -6.19
N GLN A 277 2.69 14.18 -6.74
CA GLN A 277 2.70 12.85 -6.12
C GLN A 277 3.48 11.88 -7.01
N PHE A 278 4.45 11.19 -6.44
CA PHE A 278 5.21 10.16 -7.15
C PHE A 278 4.65 8.75 -6.89
N PHE A 279 4.23 8.48 -5.66
CA PHE A 279 3.63 7.21 -5.23
C PHE A 279 2.20 7.40 -4.76
N HIS A 280 1.41 6.32 -4.77
CA HIS A 280 0.02 6.30 -4.30
C HIS A 280 -0.86 7.43 -4.86
N CYS A 281 -0.73 7.67 -6.16
CA CYS A 281 -1.55 8.64 -6.88
C CYS A 281 -3.04 8.31 -6.88
N ASP A 282 -3.41 7.13 -6.44
CA ASP A 282 -4.76 6.63 -6.31
C ASP A 282 -5.45 7.01 -4.98
N CYS A 283 -4.71 7.57 -4.00
CA CYS A 283 -5.23 7.85 -2.66
C CYS A 283 -5.07 9.32 -2.25
N VAL A 284 -6.20 10.02 -2.01
CA VAL A 284 -6.19 11.42 -1.53
C VAL A 284 -5.66 11.59 -0.10
N MET A 285 -5.58 10.52 0.68
CA MET A 285 -5.02 10.53 2.05
C MET A 285 -3.50 10.58 2.07
N ASN A 286 -2.84 10.29 0.95
CA ASN A 286 -1.41 10.08 0.90
C ASN A 286 -0.55 11.20 1.53
N PRO A 287 -0.81 12.52 1.33
CA PRO A 287 -0.03 13.57 2.00
C PRO A 287 -0.12 13.51 3.54
N THR A 288 -1.31 13.21 4.09
CA THR A 288 -1.49 13.08 5.54
C THR A 288 -0.86 11.78 6.06
N LEU A 289 -0.94 10.70 5.30
CA LEU A 289 -0.30 9.43 5.63
C LEU A 289 1.21 9.63 5.76
N CYS A 290 1.88 10.19 4.77
CA CYS A 290 3.30 10.49 4.82
C CYS A 290 3.68 11.37 6.02
N TYR A 291 2.86 12.37 6.34
CA TYR A 291 3.06 13.22 7.52
C TYR A 291 3.01 12.41 8.83
N THR A 292 1.99 11.56 9.00
CA THR A 292 1.86 10.75 10.22
C THR A 292 2.95 9.68 10.35
N GLU A 293 3.38 9.11 9.23
CA GLU A 293 4.50 8.16 9.18
C GLU A 293 5.82 8.80 9.57
N CYS A 294 6.12 9.96 9.01
CA CYS A 294 7.33 10.67 9.40
C CYS A 294 7.29 11.12 10.85
N ALA A 295 6.15 11.54 11.36
CA ALA A 295 6.00 11.84 12.78
C ALA A 295 6.26 10.58 13.63
N LYS A 296 5.87 9.41 13.16
CA LYS A 296 6.00 8.14 13.89
C LYS A 296 7.38 7.50 13.74
N HIS A 297 7.97 7.52 12.56
CA HIS A 297 9.18 6.78 12.20
C HIS A 297 10.39 7.67 11.91
N GLY A 298 10.18 8.96 11.65
CA GLY A 298 11.20 9.87 11.13
C GLY A 298 11.43 9.72 9.62
N TYR A 299 10.61 8.94 8.93
CA TYR A 299 10.60 8.75 7.47
C TYR A 299 9.26 8.17 7.03
N SER A 300 8.92 8.36 5.76
CA SER A 300 7.68 7.85 5.17
C SER A 300 7.90 6.56 4.38
N GLU A 301 6.79 5.94 3.97
CA GLU A 301 6.77 4.83 3.01
C GLU A 301 7.56 5.16 1.73
N LYS A 302 7.42 6.38 1.22
CA LYS A 302 8.14 6.85 0.05
C LYS A 302 9.66 6.77 0.19
N GLN A 303 10.18 7.12 1.38
CA GLN A 303 11.60 6.94 1.70
C GLN A 303 12.02 5.48 1.55
N ILE A 304 11.21 4.55 2.04
CA ILE A 304 11.49 3.11 1.94
C ILE A 304 11.50 2.67 0.47
N VAL A 305 10.50 3.06 -0.32
CA VAL A 305 10.44 2.72 -1.74
C VAL A 305 11.67 3.23 -2.50
N ILE A 306 12.06 4.50 -2.28
CA ILE A 306 13.28 5.06 -2.89
C ILE A 306 14.52 4.28 -2.45
N SER A 307 14.60 3.92 -1.17
CA SER A 307 15.71 3.15 -0.63
C SER A 307 15.79 1.73 -1.22
N ASN A 308 14.65 1.11 -1.48
CA ASN A 308 14.58 -0.20 -2.17
C ASN A 308 15.08 -0.09 -3.61
N LEU A 309 14.59 0.92 -4.35
CA LEU A 309 15.02 1.15 -5.75
C LEU A 309 16.52 1.43 -5.87
N LEU A 310 17.09 2.14 -4.89
CA LEU A 310 18.53 2.36 -4.80
C LEU A 310 19.30 1.07 -4.46
N ALA A 311 18.81 0.30 -3.50
CA ALA A 311 19.44 -0.95 -3.08
C ALA A 311 19.42 -2.00 -4.19
N SER A 312 18.35 -2.07 -4.99
CA SER A 312 18.22 -2.94 -6.16
C SER A 312 18.93 -2.39 -7.42
N LYS A 313 19.42 -1.14 -7.37
CA LYS A 313 20.03 -0.42 -8.49
C LYS A 313 19.09 -0.14 -9.66
N ASP A 314 17.79 -0.08 -9.41
CA ASP A 314 16.80 0.32 -10.39
C ASP A 314 16.86 1.84 -10.68
N ILE A 315 17.37 2.62 -9.73
CA ILE A 315 17.71 4.04 -9.89
C ILE A 315 19.10 4.33 -9.32
N ASP A 316 19.72 5.41 -9.77
CA ASP A 316 20.97 5.91 -9.17
C ASP A 316 20.71 6.85 -7.99
N VAL A 317 21.80 7.18 -7.25
CA VAL A 317 21.73 8.02 -6.03
C VAL A 317 21.25 9.44 -6.35
N GLU A 318 21.62 10.00 -7.51
CA GLU A 318 21.20 11.35 -7.88
C GLU A 318 19.70 11.40 -8.17
N LYS A 319 19.16 10.39 -8.87
CA LYS A 319 17.72 10.24 -9.05
C LYS A 319 17.00 10.02 -7.73
N GLY A 320 17.56 9.21 -6.86
CA GLY A 320 17.02 9.00 -5.51
C GLY A 320 16.94 10.30 -4.70
N LYS A 321 17.98 11.15 -4.75
CA LYS A 321 17.96 12.48 -4.11
C LYS A 321 16.91 13.39 -4.71
N GLU A 322 16.79 13.42 -6.06
CA GLU A 322 15.77 14.19 -6.75
C GLU A 322 14.36 13.80 -6.26
N LEU A 323 14.06 12.50 -6.22
CA LEU A 323 12.78 12.00 -5.75
C LEU A 323 12.51 12.35 -4.29
N LEU A 324 13.52 12.29 -3.41
CA LEU A 324 13.37 12.70 -2.02
C LEU A 324 13.08 14.19 -1.87
N LEU A 325 13.71 15.05 -2.68
CA LEU A 325 13.47 16.50 -2.66
C LEU A 325 12.06 16.86 -3.14
N MET A 326 11.51 16.13 -4.11
CA MET A 326 10.12 16.31 -4.56
C MET A 326 9.10 15.99 -3.46
N GLU A 327 9.54 15.30 -2.44
CA GLU A 327 8.72 14.76 -1.37
C GLU A 327 9.09 15.30 0.01
N GLU A 328 9.79 16.44 0.04
CA GLU A 328 10.04 17.15 1.30
C GLU A 328 8.74 17.31 2.06
N MET A 329 8.76 16.80 3.27
CA MET A 329 7.62 16.75 4.16
C MET A 329 7.07 18.14 4.41
N PRO A 330 5.83 18.41 4.05
CA PRO A 330 5.19 19.63 4.50
C PRO A 330 5.10 19.59 6.03
N THR A 331 5.38 20.71 6.67
CA THR A 331 5.15 20.90 8.11
C THR A 331 3.69 20.64 8.48
N VAL A 332 2.79 20.75 7.52
CA VAL A 332 1.37 20.41 7.60
C VAL A 332 0.92 19.85 6.24
N PRO A 333 0.23 18.70 6.20
CA PRO A 333 -0.29 18.17 4.95
C PRO A 333 -1.27 19.13 4.29
N THR A 334 -1.18 19.30 2.97
CA THR A 334 -2.04 20.22 2.21
C THR A 334 -3.52 19.83 2.24
N ASN A 335 -3.82 18.56 2.49
CA ASN A 335 -5.17 17.98 2.56
C ASN A 335 -5.70 17.85 4.00
N ILE A 336 -5.04 18.42 5.01
CA ILE A 336 -5.36 18.18 6.43
C ILE A 336 -6.81 18.51 6.77
N ASP A 337 -7.36 19.64 6.29
CA ASP A 337 -8.72 20.03 6.60
C ASP A 337 -9.76 19.03 6.06
N ALA A 338 -9.54 18.49 4.87
CA ALA A 338 -10.40 17.47 4.30
C ALA A 338 -10.33 16.16 5.13
N VAL A 339 -9.15 15.81 5.60
CA VAL A 339 -8.94 14.62 6.45
C VAL A 339 -9.62 14.78 7.80
N LEU A 340 -9.45 15.93 8.48
CA LEU A 340 -10.09 16.23 9.76
C LEU A 340 -11.62 16.16 9.64
N LYS A 341 -12.15 16.77 8.58
CA LYS A 341 -13.58 16.73 8.28
C LYS A 341 -14.08 15.31 8.04
N TYR A 342 -13.32 14.51 7.29
CA TYR A 342 -13.70 13.12 7.01
C TYR A 342 -13.70 12.27 8.28
N LEU A 343 -12.64 12.38 9.10
CA LEU A 343 -12.52 11.63 10.35
C LEU A 343 -13.47 12.14 11.44
N ASP A 344 -14.07 13.29 11.24
CA ASP A 344 -14.85 14.00 12.28
C ASP A 344 -14.03 14.14 13.58
N VAL A 345 -12.83 14.71 13.45
CA VAL A 345 -11.92 15.05 14.56
C VAL A 345 -11.45 16.49 14.43
N ASP A 346 -11.25 17.15 15.56
CA ASP A 346 -10.64 18.48 15.58
C ASP A 346 -9.11 18.42 15.45
N ARG A 347 -8.50 19.52 15.07
CA ARG A 347 -7.05 19.62 14.89
C ARG A 347 -6.28 19.27 16.17
N PRO A 348 -6.66 19.75 17.37
CA PRO A 348 -6.01 19.36 18.61
C PRO A 348 -6.05 17.85 18.89
N THR A 349 -7.13 17.17 18.54
CA THR A 349 -7.23 15.70 18.68
C THR A 349 -6.31 14.99 17.72
N PHE A 350 -6.25 15.45 16.46
CA PHE A 350 -5.31 14.93 15.46
C PHE A 350 -3.86 15.08 15.96
N ASP A 351 -3.47 16.30 16.35
CA ASP A 351 -2.09 16.58 16.79
C ASP A 351 -1.73 15.75 18.04
N ARG A 352 -2.60 15.65 19.04
CA ARG A 352 -2.39 14.78 20.22
C ARG A 352 -2.21 13.30 19.84
N THR A 353 -2.96 12.83 18.84
CA THR A 353 -2.86 11.45 18.38
C THR A 353 -1.50 11.22 17.71
N VAL A 354 -1.07 12.11 16.84
CA VAL A 354 0.25 12.03 16.21
C VAL A 354 1.36 12.08 17.25
N ASP A 355 1.30 13.04 18.20
CA ASP A 355 2.28 13.19 19.28
C ASP A 355 2.38 11.96 20.20
N LYS A 356 1.26 11.29 20.45
CA LYS A 356 1.24 10.06 21.28
C LYS A 356 2.15 8.98 20.68
N PHE A 357 2.08 8.81 19.36
CA PHE A 357 2.89 7.80 18.67
C PHE A 357 4.33 8.27 18.48
N TRP A 358 4.57 9.56 18.31
CA TRP A 358 5.91 10.15 18.28
C TRP A 358 6.68 9.88 19.60
N LYS A 359 6.07 10.17 20.74
CA LYS A 359 6.72 10.01 22.06
C LYS A 359 7.02 8.56 22.41
N SER A 360 6.17 7.61 21.97
CA SER A 360 6.39 6.20 22.23
C SER A 360 7.65 5.64 21.55
N GLN A 361 8.04 6.18 20.40
CA GLN A 361 9.22 5.75 19.65
C GLN A 361 10.53 6.29 20.23
N ILE A 362 10.50 7.50 20.82
CA ILE A 362 11.71 8.08 21.46
C ILE A 362 12.07 7.29 22.72
N ASN A 363 11.11 6.84 23.49
CA ASN A 363 11.33 6.08 24.73
C ASN A 363 11.80 4.63 24.51
N HIS A 364 11.68 4.08 23.31
CA HIS A 364 12.22 2.75 22.97
C HIS A 364 13.65 2.82 22.38
N ARG A 365 14.21 4.03 22.18
CA ARG A 365 15.54 4.27 21.62
C ARG A 365 16.55 4.79 22.65
N SER A 366 16.12 5.04 23.86
CA SER A 366 16.96 5.33 25.06
C SER A 366 17.08 4.07 25.92
#